data_7ed4142f66a05c397494b109996a61ba
#
_entry.id   7ed4142f66a05c397494b109996a61ba
#
_cell.length_a   1.000
_cell.length_b   1.000
_cell.length_c   1.000
_cell.angle_alpha   90.00
_cell.angle_beta   90.00
_cell.angle_gamma   90.00
#
_symmetry.space_group_name_H-M   'P 1'
#
loop_
_entity.id
_entity.type
_entity.pdbx_description
1 polymer ?
#
loop_
_entity_poly.entity_id
_entity_poly.type
_entity_poly.pdbx_seq_one_letter_code
_entity_poly.pdbx_strand_id
1 'polypeptide(L)'
;RCLVGSEMCIRDRSKEEIEKIIADTKELAAYQEEEESEEALETIPLLKRSDIKRESVKLYNDEHEVDGTTVLHHNVFTNGIGYLSLLFDTKNVPNDLIPYMGVLKSVLGYVDTEHYTYGELFNEINAQTGGINCGLQVFRIPENDDDCRRMFGIRAKFLYDKLDFVMKMIEEILNTSRLDDEKRLHEIISSMKSGLQNRLSSAGNATAVMRAASYY
;
A
#
# COMPACT_ATOMS: atom_id res chain seq x y z
N ARG A 1 -9.75 -12.70 -4.68
CA ARG A 1 -9.99 -13.96 -3.97
C ARG A 1 -11.38 -14.43 -4.37
N CYS A 2 -11.46 -15.39 -5.30
CA CYS A 2 -12.72 -15.95 -5.77
C CYS A 2 -13.39 -16.81 -4.70
N LEU A 3 -14.30 -16.24 -3.94
CA LEU A 3 -15.29 -17.02 -3.19
C LEU A 3 -16.27 -17.77 -4.11
N VAL A 4 -16.42 -17.29 -5.35
CA VAL A 4 -17.24 -17.94 -6.41
C VAL A 4 -16.54 -19.18 -7.00
N GLY A 5 -15.21 -19.26 -6.93
CA GLY A 5 -14.45 -20.40 -7.44
C GLY A 5 -14.52 -21.66 -6.58
N SER A 6 -14.81 -21.55 -5.28
CA SER A 6 -14.85 -22.72 -4.39
C SER A 6 -16.11 -23.59 -4.60
N GLU A 7 -17.28 -23.00 -4.78
CA GLU A 7 -18.50 -23.77 -5.06
C GLU A 7 -18.48 -24.38 -6.47
N MET A 8 -17.99 -23.67 -7.48
CA MET A 8 -17.80 -24.24 -8.83
C MET A 8 -16.78 -25.37 -8.84
N CYS A 9 -15.67 -25.23 -8.11
CA CYS A 9 -14.65 -26.28 -8.04
C CYS A 9 -15.10 -27.56 -7.33
N ILE A 10 -16.09 -27.49 -6.43
CA ILE A 10 -16.63 -28.65 -5.72
C ILE A 10 -17.76 -29.29 -6.55
N ARG A 11 -18.54 -28.48 -7.25
CA ARG A 11 -19.77 -28.91 -7.96
C ARG A 11 -19.48 -29.80 -9.18
N ASP A 12 -18.34 -29.59 -9.84
CA ASP A 12 -17.97 -30.28 -11.07
C ASP A 12 -16.98 -31.44 -10.86
N ARG A 13 -16.66 -31.81 -9.60
CA ARG A 13 -15.74 -32.90 -9.28
C ARG A 13 -16.48 -34.20 -9.01
N SER A 14 -15.81 -35.31 -9.36
CA SER A 14 -16.31 -36.65 -9.02
C SER A 14 -16.28 -36.85 -7.50
N LYS A 15 -17.07 -37.81 -7.01
CA LYS A 15 -17.07 -38.15 -5.55
C LYS A 15 -15.69 -38.57 -5.07
N GLU A 16 -14.95 -39.31 -5.90
CA GLU A 16 -13.58 -39.78 -5.62
C GLU A 16 -12.59 -38.61 -5.48
N GLU A 17 -12.71 -37.59 -6.33
CA GLU A 17 -11.87 -36.37 -6.24
C GLU A 17 -12.20 -35.58 -4.97
N ILE A 18 -13.47 -35.50 -4.57
CA ILE A 18 -13.88 -34.82 -3.34
C ILE A 18 -13.36 -35.57 -2.11
N GLU A 19 -13.47 -36.91 -2.09
CA GLU A 19 -12.95 -37.74 -1.00
C GLU A 19 -11.43 -37.62 -0.87
N LYS A 20 -10.72 -37.56 -2.00
CA LYS A 20 -9.27 -37.28 -2.00
C LYS A 20 -8.93 -35.93 -1.42
N ILE A 21 -9.62 -34.86 -1.81
CA ILE A 21 -9.40 -33.51 -1.28
C ILE A 21 -9.65 -33.47 0.23
N ILE A 22 -10.70 -34.17 0.70
CA ILE A 22 -10.99 -34.26 2.14
C ILE A 22 -9.85 -34.98 2.87
N ALA A 23 -9.31 -36.06 2.30
CA ALA A 23 -8.19 -36.80 2.86
C ALA A 23 -6.91 -35.93 2.90
N ASP A 24 -6.55 -35.32 1.77
CA ASP A 24 -5.39 -34.44 1.64
C ASP A 24 -5.48 -33.24 2.60
N THR A 25 -6.69 -32.66 2.78
CA THR A 25 -6.92 -31.55 3.72
C THR A 25 -6.75 -31.98 5.18
N LYS A 26 -7.20 -33.19 5.51
CA LYS A 26 -7.01 -33.73 6.88
C LYS A 26 -5.54 -34.03 7.16
N GLU A 27 -4.84 -34.60 6.17
CA GLU A 27 -3.41 -34.87 6.28
C GLU A 27 -2.62 -33.56 6.44
N LEU A 28 -2.95 -32.53 5.65
CA LEU A 28 -2.34 -31.21 5.78
C LEU A 28 -2.60 -30.59 7.17
N ALA A 29 -3.83 -30.68 7.67
CA ALA A 29 -4.17 -30.18 8.99
C ALA A 29 -3.38 -30.92 10.10
N ALA A 30 -3.28 -32.24 10.01
CA ALA A 30 -2.49 -33.03 10.94
C ALA A 30 -1.00 -32.66 10.90
N TYR A 31 -0.45 -32.47 9.69
CA TYR A 31 0.93 -32.01 9.50
C TYR A 31 1.17 -30.61 10.08
N GLN A 32 0.20 -29.69 9.97
CA GLN A 32 0.31 -28.33 10.51
C GLN A 32 0.18 -28.26 12.03
N GLU A 33 -0.48 -29.25 12.64
CA GLU A 33 -0.64 -29.37 14.09
C GLU A 33 0.47 -30.22 14.75
N GLU A 34 1.28 -30.92 13.94
CA GLU A 34 2.40 -31.71 14.43
C GLU A 34 3.49 -30.79 14.99
N GLU A 35 3.90 -31.02 16.22
CA GLU A 35 5.02 -30.28 16.80
C GLU A 35 6.33 -30.73 16.14
N GLU A 36 7.08 -29.75 15.64
CA GLU A 36 8.39 -29.98 15.05
C GLU A 36 9.34 -30.59 16.07
N SER A 37 10.11 -31.61 15.66
CA SER A 37 11.12 -32.20 16.50
C SER A 37 12.24 -31.20 16.86
N GLU A 38 12.86 -31.34 18.02
CA GLU A 38 13.98 -30.51 18.44
C GLU A 38 15.12 -30.56 17.41
N GLU A 39 15.38 -31.73 16.80
CA GLU A 39 16.37 -31.90 15.73
C GLU A 39 16.01 -31.08 14.48
N ALA A 40 14.74 -31.01 14.09
CA ALA A 40 14.29 -30.19 12.98
C ALA A 40 14.44 -28.69 13.30
N LEU A 41 14.12 -28.27 14.52
CA LEU A 41 14.28 -26.87 14.95
C LEU A 41 15.77 -26.46 15.00
N GLU A 42 16.68 -27.36 15.36
CA GLU A 42 18.13 -27.11 15.34
C GLU A 42 18.69 -26.90 13.92
N THR A 43 18.01 -27.37 12.89
CA THR A 43 18.42 -27.11 11.49
C THR A 43 18.17 -25.68 11.03
N ILE A 44 17.33 -24.92 11.75
CA ILE A 44 17.04 -23.53 11.45
C ILE A 44 18.27 -22.68 11.80
N PRO A 45 18.87 -21.97 10.82
CA PRO A 45 20.06 -21.17 11.11
C PRO A 45 19.69 -19.99 12.03
N LEU A 46 20.18 -20.03 13.24
CA LEU A 46 20.03 -18.93 14.20
C LEU A 46 21.10 -17.86 13.97
N LEU A 47 20.67 -16.59 14.06
CA LEU A 47 21.60 -15.47 14.01
C LEU A 47 22.59 -15.53 15.18
N LYS A 48 23.87 -15.51 14.85
CA LYS A 48 24.96 -15.40 15.84
C LYS A 48 25.34 -13.93 16.00
N ARG A 49 25.90 -13.59 17.14
CA ARG A 49 26.37 -12.23 17.41
C ARG A 49 27.41 -11.75 16.37
N SER A 50 28.16 -12.68 15.76
CA SER A 50 29.08 -12.41 14.65
C SER A 50 28.41 -11.97 13.36
N ASP A 51 27.15 -12.33 13.16
CA ASP A 51 26.38 -12.02 11.94
C ASP A 51 25.82 -10.59 11.98
N ILE A 52 25.83 -9.98 13.17
CA ILE A 52 25.41 -8.60 13.36
C ILE A 52 26.55 -7.67 12.95
N LYS A 53 26.35 -6.95 11.86
CA LYS A 53 27.29 -5.93 11.41
C LYS A 53 27.37 -4.79 12.44
N ARG A 54 28.58 -4.34 12.77
CA ARG A 54 28.78 -3.22 13.70
C ARG A 54 28.44 -1.87 13.09
N GLU A 55 28.48 -1.77 11.77
CA GLU A 55 28.18 -0.57 11.02
C GLU A 55 26.78 -0.64 10.45
N SER A 56 26.04 0.47 10.53
CA SER A 56 24.75 0.59 9.85
C SER A 56 24.94 0.56 8.34
N VAL A 57 23.91 0.12 7.62
CA VAL A 57 23.89 0.20 6.15
C VAL A 57 23.97 1.67 5.75
N LYS A 58 24.95 2.01 4.92
CA LYS A 58 25.05 3.36 4.36
C LYS A 58 23.89 3.60 3.42
N LEU A 59 23.12 4.63 3.70
CA LEU A 59 22.12 5.15 2.78
C LEU A 59 22.82 6.11 1.81
N TYR A 60 22.74 5.80 0.53
CA TYR A 60 23.27 6.66 -0.51
C TYR A 60 22.17 7.62 -0.93
N ASN A 61 22.35 8.91 -0.59
CA ASN A 61 21.46 9.99 -0.96
C ASN A 61 22.21 10.95 -1.83
N ASP A 62 21.80 11.06 -3.09
CA ASP A 62 22.25 12.13 -3.97
C ASP A 62 21.16 13.19 -4.00
N GLU A 63 21.45 14.38 -3.50
CA GLU A 63 20.50 15.48 -3.44
C GLU A 63 20.72 16.41 -4.64
N HIS A 64 19.66 16.66 -5.38
CA HIS A 64 19.62 17.56 -6.53
C HIS A 64 18.48 18.56 -6.36
N GLU A 65 18.64 19.71 -6.98
CA GLU A 65 17.57 20.71 -7.11
C GLU A 65 17.19 20.85 -8.58
N VAL A 66 15.91 20.68 -8.88
CA VAL A 66 15.34 20.82 -10.22
C VAL A 66 14.18 21.79 -10.13
N ASP A 67 14.31 22.95 -10.74
CA ASP A 67 13.29 24.02 -10.77
C ASP A 67 12.72 24.36 -9.37
N GLY A 68 13.60 24.46 -8.36
CA GLY A 68 13.22 24.75 -6.98
C GLY A 68 12.62 23.56 -6.22
N THR A 69 12.64 22.37 -6.80
CA THR A 69 12.19 21.13 -6.16
C THR A 69 13.38 20.28 -5.76
N THR A 70 13.46 19.92 -4.48
CA THR A 70 14.48 18.99 -3.99
C THR A 70 14.17 17.58 -4.47
N VAL A 71 15.13 16.95 -5.13
CA VAL A 71 15.10 15.58 -5.60
C VAL A 71 16.13 14.76 -4.83
N LEU A 72 15.68 13.75 -4.10
CA LEU A 72 16.55 12.78 -3.43
C LEU A 72 16.63 11.51 -4.28
N HIS A 73 17.80 11.25 -4.83
CA HIS A 73 18.06 10.05 -5.61
C HIS A 73 18.80 9.00 -4.76
N HIS A 74 18.24 7.81 -4.71
CA HIS A 74 18.82 6.66 -4.00
C HIS A 74 19.29 5.63 -5.02
N ASN A 75 20.57 5.61 -5.33
CA ASN A 75 21.16 4.65 -6.26
C ASN A 75 21.32 3.28 -5.57
N VAL A 76 20.27 2.51 -5.51
CA VAL A 76 20.25 1.16 -4.96
C VAL A 76 19.83 0.15 -6.03
N PHE A 77 20.38 -1.07 -5.94
CA PHE A 77 20.03 -2.13 -6.88
C PHE A 77 18.59 -2.58 -6.66
N THR A 78 17.73 -2.39 -7.65
CA THR A 78 16.30 -2.71 -7.63
C THR A 78 15.87 -3.67 -8.74
N ASN A 79 16.84 -4.26 -9.44
CA ASN A 79 16.60 -5.18 -10.57
C ASN A 79 15.66 -4.60 -11.66
N GLY A 80 15.90 -3.35 -12.05
CA GLY A 80 15.12 -2.67 -13.11
C GLY A 80 13.80 -2.06 -12.66
N ILE A 81 13.50 -2.08 -11.34
CA ILE A 81 12.27 -1.50 -10.79
C ILE A 81 12.56 -0.11 -10.25
N GLY A 82 11.81 0.88 -10.75
CA GLY A 82 11.79 2.24 -10.23
C GLY A 82 10.76 2.41 -9.12
N TYR A 83 11.12 3.16 -8.09
CA TYR A 83 10.26 3.60 -7.01
C TYR A 83 10.27 5.12 -6.98
N LEU A 84 9.13 5.73 -7.23
CA LEU A 84 8.95 7.19 -7.17
C LEU A 84 8.11 7.56 -5.96
N SER A 85 8.52 8.59 -5.22
CA SER A 85 7.73 9.24 -4.19
C SER A 85 7.70 10.73 -4.43
N LEU A 86 6.54 11.30 -4.69
CA LEU A 86 6.30 12.74 -4.72
C LEU A 86 5.67 13.14 -3.39
N LEU A 87 6.25 14.13 -2.72
CA LEU A 87 5.80 14.61 -1.43
C LEU A 87 5.42 16.09 -1.51
N PHE A 88 4.16 16.38 -1.20
CA PHE A 88 3.61 17.74 -1.18
C PHE A 88 3.41 18.17 0.26
N ASP A 89 4.05 19.27 0.67
CA ASP A 89 3.90 19.82 2.03
C ASP A 89 2.49 20.39 2.21
N THR A 90 1.80 19.93 3.26
CA THR A 90 0.43 20.35 3.57
C THR A 90 0.36 21.40 4.68
N LYS A 91 1.47 22.05 5.00
CA LYS A 91 1.54 23.08 6.07
C LYS A 91 0.55 24.22 5.88
N ASN A 92 0.23 24.57 4.64
CA ASN A 92 -0.70 25.64 4.29
C ASN A 92 -2.17 25.19 4.26
N VAL A 93 -2.44 23.91 4.45
CA VAL A 93 -3.82 23.38 4.50
C VAL A 93 -4.40 23.68 5.89
N PRO A 94 -5.53 24.42 5.98
CA PRO A 94 -6.21 24.69 7.24
C PRO A 94 -6.53 23.40 8.01
N ASN A 95 -6.47 23.45 9.33
CA ASN A 95 -6.64 22.26 10.17
C ASN A 95 -8.02 21.60 10.04
N ASP A 96 -9.05 22.38 9.78
CA ASP A 96 -10.42 21.89 9.52
C ASP A 96 -10.54 21.13 8.20
N LEU A 97 -9.64 21.36 7.25
CA LEU A 97 -9.60 20.66 5.95
C LEU A 97 -8.70 19.41 5.97
N ILE A 98 -7.87 19.21 7.00
CA ILE A 98 -7.01 18.02 7.09
C ILE A 98 -7.79 16.69 6.99
N PRO A 99 -8.97 16.49 7.60
CA PRO A 99 -9.75 15.27 7.44
C PRO A 99 -10.13 14.99 5.97
N TYR A 100 -10.38 16.03 5.18
CA TYR A 100 -10.71 15.91 3.75
C TYR A 100 -9.52 15.42 2.91
N MET A 101 -8.29 15.68 3.34
CA MET A 101 -7.11 15.08 2.71
C MET A 101 -7.12 13.55 2.81
N GLY A 102 -7.70 13.02 3.90
CA GLY A 102 -7.91 11.59 4.08
C GLY A 102 -8.94 11.00 3.10
N VAL A 103 -9.92 11.79 2.67
CA VAL A 103 -10.89 11.43 1.62
C VAL A 103 -10.21 11.57 0.25
N LEU A 104 -9.55 12.70 -0.01
CA LEU A 104 -8.91 13.01 -1.29
C LEU A 104 -7.95 11.90 -1.73
N LYS A 105 -7.08 11.41 -0.84
CA LYS A 105 -6.15 10.30 -1.16
C LYS A 105 -6.87 9.01 -1.60
N SER A 106 -8.13 8.84 -1.23
CA SER A 106 -8.94 7.66 -1.58
C SER A 106 -9.81 7.88 -2.81
N VAL A 107 -9.94 9.12 -3.25
CA VAL A 107 -10.69 9.53 -4.44
C VAL A 107 -9.78 9.60 -5.66
N LEU A 108 -8.59 10.19 -5.51
CA LEU A 108 -7.62 10.34 -6.60
C LEU A 108 -7.20 8.97 -7.16
N GLY A 109 -7.34 8.81 -8.48
CA GLY A 109 -7.13 7.55 -9.19
C GLY A 109 -8.34 6.60 -9.21
N TYR A 110 -9.46 6.97 -8.58
CA TYR A 110 -10.69 6.18 -8.52
C TYR A 110 -11.93 6.91 -9.06
N VAL A 111 -11.75 8.09 -9.61
CA VAL A 111 -12.75 8.86 -10.34
C VAL A 111 -12.33 9.03 -11.79
N ASP A 112 -13.28 9.40 -12.64
CA ASP A 112 -12.97 9.73 -14.03
C ASP A 112 -12.01 10.93 -14.11
N THR A 113 -11.21 10.97 -15.15
CA THR A 113 -10.36 12.09 -15.52
C THR A 113 -10.83 12.69 -16.84
N GLU A 114 -10.10 13.64 -17.41
CA GLU A 114 -10.45 14.21 -18.70
C GLU A 114 -10.38 13.17 -19.83
N HIS A 115 -9.36 12.29 -19.78
CA HIS A 115 -9.06 11.37 -20.88
C HIS A 115 -9.43 9.91 -20.59
N TYR A 116 -9.73 9.54 -19.34
CA TYR A 116 -10.02 8.17 -18.94
C TYR A 116 -11.25 8.10 -18.04
N THR A 117 -12.07 7.09 -18.23
CA THR A 117 -12.96 6.64 -17.17
C THR A 117 -12.13 6.00 -16.03
N TYR A 118 -12.64 5.98 -14.81
CA TYR A 118 -11.92 5.39 -13.67
C TYR A 118 -11.55 3.92 -13.90
N GLY A 119 -12.36 3.18 -14.65
CA GLY A 119 -12.08 1.79 -15.00
C GLY A 119 -10.94 1.64 -16.00
N GLU A 120 -10.91 2.49 -17.04
CA GLU A 120 -9.81 2.53 -18.02
C GLU A 120 -8.52 2.98 -17.36
N LEU A 121 -8.57 4.03 -16.53
CA LEU A 121 -7.42 4.54 -15.77
C LEU A 121 -6.81 3.44 -14.89
N PHE A 122 -7.66 2.74 -14.14
CA PHE A 122 -7.25 1.63 -13.28
C PHE A 122 -6.58 0.50 -14.07
N ASN A 123 -7.21 0.09 -15.19
CA ASN A 123 -6.67 -0.97 -16.04
C ASN A 123 -5.33 -0.58 -16.67
N GLU A 124 -5.22 0.66 -17.17
CA GLU A 124 -3.99 1.16 -17.81
C GLU A 124 -2.83 1.26 -16.83
N ILE A 125 -3.08 1.79 -15.62
CA ILE A 125 -2.07 1.85 -14.56
C ILE A 125 -1.61 0.43 -14.18
N ASN A 126 -2.52 -0.50 -13.96
CA ASN A 126 -2.16 -1.86 -13.54
C ASN A 126 -1.50 -2.69 -14.64
N ALA A 127 -1.81 -2.43 -15.91
CA ALA A 127 -1.17 -3.11 -17.04
C ALA A 127 0.30 -2.69 -17.23
N GLN A 128 0.63 -1.44 -16.91
CA GLN A 128 1.95 -0.87 -17.23
C GLN A 128 2.83 -0.59 -16.02
N THR A 129 2.28 -0.67 -14.80
CA THR A 129 3.02 -0.33 -13.57
C THR A 129 2.72 -1.32 -12.45
N GLY A 130 3.49 -1.24 -11.36
CA GLY A 130 3.19 -1.92 -10.10
C GLY A 130 2.22 -1.12 -9.20
N GLY A 131 1.57 -0.09 -9.76
CA GLY A 131 0.57 0.76 -9.11
C GLY A 131 1.04 2.18 -8.83
N ILE A 132 0.06 3.09 -8.81
CA ILE A 132 0.20 4.50 -8.38
C ILE A 132 -0.76 4.69 -7.21
N ASN A 133 -0.27 5.17 -6.08
CA ASN A 133 -1.04 5.27 -4.85
C ASN A 133 -0.85 6.63 -4.18
N CYS A 134 -1.95 7.22 -3.71
CA CYS A 134 -1.94 8.42 -2.90
C CYS A 134 -1.99 8.08 -1.41
N GLY A 135 -1.33 8.87 -0.58
CA GLY A 135 -1.27 8.65 0.86
C GLY A 135 -0.94 9.90 1.67
N LEU A 136 -1.20 9.84 2.96
CA LEU A 136 -0.76 10.86 3.90
C LEU A 136 0.42 10.31 4.69
N GLN A 137 1.41 11.14 4.92
CA GLN A 137 2.60 10.83 5.69
C GLN A 137 2.86 11.93 6.71
N VAL A 138 3.35 11.51 7.87
CA VAL A 138 3.77 12.42 8.93
C VAL A 138 5.22 12.11 9.24
N PHE A 139 6.05 13.12 9.15
CA PHE A 139 7.48 13.03 9.47
C PHE A 139 7.73 13.83 10.74
N ARG A 140 8.41 13.21 11.68
CA ARG A 140 8.93 13.91 12.87
C ARG A 140 10.03 14.86 12.45
N ILE A 141 10.08 16.03 13.09
CA ILE A 141 11.17 16.98 12.94
C ILE A 141 12.20 16.67 14.05
N PRO A 142 13.43 16.22 13.72
CA PRO A 142 14.38 15.79 14.73
C PRO A 142 14.78 16.88 15.73
N GLU A 143 14.72 18.13 15.31
CA GLU A 143 15.10 19.30 16.12
C GLU A 143 13.96 19.82 17.00
N ASN A 144 12.73 19.35 16.78
CA ASN A 144 11.54 19.79 17.52
C ASN A 144 10.56 18.63 17.68
N ASP A 145 10.54 18.05 18.88
CA ASP A 145 9.68 16.91 19.20
C ASP A 145 8.17 17.25 19.21
N ASP A 146 7.84 18.53 19.36
CA ASP A 146 6.45 19.02 19.43
C ASP A 146 5.88 19.36 18.05
N ASP A 147 6.68 19.21 16.96
CA ASP A 147 6.28 19.54 15.61
C ASP A 147 6.46 18.39 14.64
N CYS A 148 5.69 18.38 13.57
CA CYS A 148 5.75 17.37 12.54
C CYS A 148 5.47 17.97 11.15
N ARG A 149 6.06 17.35 10.12
CA ARG A 149 5.72 17.65 8.72
C ARG A 149 4.65 16.69 8.23
N ARG A 150 3.51 17.25 7.85
CA ARG A 150 2.40 16.54 7.24
C ARG A 150 2.54 16.66 5.73
N MET A 151 2.62 15.54 5.04
CA MET A 151 2.82 15.50 3.59
C MET A 151 1.71 14.69 2.93
N PHE A 152 1.22 15.18 1.80
CA PHE A 152 0.45 14.37 0.86
C PHE A 152 1.45 13.71 -0.09
N GLY A 153 1.41 12.40 -0.19
CA GLY A 153 2.37 11.62 -0.96
C GLY A 153 1.72 10.87 -2.11
N ILE A 154 2.40 10.83 -3.25
CA ILE A 154 2.08 9.93 -4.35
C ILE A 154 3.25 8.97 -4.51
N ARG A 155 2.98 7.69 -4.53
CA ARG A 155 3.98 6.64 -4.71
C ARG A 155 3.66 5.82 -5.93
N ALA A 156 4.67 5.56 -6.73
CA ALA A 156 4.58 4.69 -7.89
C ALA A 156 5.70 3.64 -7.86
N LYS A 157 5.38 2.45 -8.38
CA LYS A 157 6.31 1.35 -8.62
C LYS A 157 6.20 0.96 -10.09
N PHE A 158 7.32 0.87 -10.81
CA PHE A 158 7.31 0.68 -12.26
C PHE A 158 8.63 0.11 -12.76
N LEU A 159 8.66 -0.40 -13.99
CA LEU A 159 9.92 -0.68 -14.68
C LEU A 159 10.53 0.63 -15.19
N TYR A 160 11.86 0.73 -15.26
CA TYR A 160 12.55 1.98 -15.58
C TYR A 160 12.10 2.62 -16.90
N ASP A 161 11.78 1.82 -17.90
CA ASP A 161 11.27 2.28 -19.21
C ASP A 161 9.85 2.89 -19.15
N LYS A 162 9.17 2.76 -18.01
CA LYS A 162 7.81 3.26 -17.77
C LYS A 162 7.74 4.58 -16.99
N LEU A 163 8.88 5.21 -16.70
CA LEU A 163 8.90 6.46 -15.93
C LEU A 163 8.04 7.56 -16.57
N ASP A 164 8.19 7.78 -17.89
CA ASP A 164 7.43 8.82 -18.61
C ASP A 164 5.93 8.56 -18.57
N PHE A 165 5.53 7.28 -18.68
CA PHE A 165 4.14 6.87 -18.53
C PHE A 165 3.62 7.19 -17.12
N VAL A 166 4.38 6.85 -16.08
CA VAL A 166 4.02 7.10 -14.68
C VAL A 166 3.84 8.59 -14.42
N MET A 167 4.77 9.43 -14.91
CA MET A 167 4.67 10.88 -14.75
C MET A 167 3.43 11.45 -15.42
N LYS A 168 3.09 11.01 -16.63
CA LYS A 168 1.85 11.38 -17.33
C LYS A 168 0.60 10.96 -16.59
N MET A 169 0.57 9.75 -16.04
CA MET A 169 -0.59 9.27 -15.26
C MET A 169 -0.75 10.02 -13.95
N ILE A 170 0.33 10.39 -13.30
CA ILE A 170 0.29 11.24 -12.09
C ILE A 170 -0.24 12.62 -12.43
N GLU A 171 0.24 13.22 -13.53
CA GLU A 171 -0.24 14.50 -14.02
C GLU A 171 -1.74 14.45 -14.34
N GLU A 172 -2.19 13.43 -15.06
CA GLU A 172 -3.59 13.18 -15.36
C GLU A 172 -4.45 13.12 -14.10
N ILE A 173 -4.03 12.30 -13.13
CA ILE A 173 -4.75 12.13 -11.86
C ILE A 173 -4.82 13.44 -11.08
N LEU A 174 -3.74 14.21 -11.01
CA LEU A 174 -3.70 15.42 -10.20
C LEU A 174 -4.46 16.59 -10.82
N ASN A 175 -4.37 16.75 -12.15
CA ASN A 175 -4.85 17.96 -12.81
C ASN A 175 -6.23 17.79 -13.42
N THR A 176 -6.66 16.56 -13.74
CA THR A 176 -7.87 16.34 -14.54
C THR A 176 -8.92 15.45 -13.89
N SER A 177 -8.69 14.99 -12.63
CA SER A 177 -9.69 14.20 -11.89
C SER A 177 -11.01 14.96 -11.72
N ARG A 178 -12.11 14.31 -12.10
CA ARG A 178 -13.46 14.88 -11.97
C ARG A 178 -14.00 14.65 -10.56
N LEU A 179 -13.94 15.70 -9.74
CA LEU A 179 -14.38 15.67 -8.35
C LEU A 179 -15.83 16.13 -8.16
N ASP A 180 -16.59 16.29 -9.24
CA ASP A 180 -17.98 16.75 -9.30
C ASP A 180 -18.98 15.61 -9.50
N ASP A 181 -18.53 14.36 -9.70
CA ASP A 181 -19.43 13.19 -9.77
C ASP A 181 -19.87 12.77 -8.35
N GLU A 182 -20.99 13.35 -7.89
CA GLU A 182 -21.55 13.07 -6.57
C GLU A 182 -21.86 11.59 -6.36
N LYS A 183 -22.34 10.89 -7.40
CA LYS A 183 -22.66 9.47 -7.31
C LYS A 183 -21.42 8.65 -7.04
N ARG A 184 -20.37 8.89 -7.83
CA ARG A 184 -19.09 8.19 -7.69
C ARG A 184 -18.43 8.50 -6.35
N LEU A 185 -18.42 9.76 -5.92
CA LEU A 185 -17.92 10.16 -4.61
C LEU A 185 -18.67 9.47 -3.48
N HIS A 186 -20.00 9.39 -3.57
CA HIS A 186 -20.81 8.67 -2.58
C HIS A 186 -20.47 7.17 -2.49
N GLU A 187 -20.27 6.51 -3.63
CA GLU A 187 -19.84 5.10 -3.69
C GLU A 187 -18.48 4.91 -2.98
N ILE A 188 -17.48 5.74 -3.28
CA ILE A 188 -16.15 5.67 -2.67
C ILE A 188 -16.24 5.90 -1.15
N ILE A 189 -16.94 6.96 -0.72
CA ILE A 189 -17.08 7.30 0.70
C ILE A 189 -17.82 6.19 1.46
N SER A 190 -18.87 5.61 0.86
CA SER A 190 -19.60 4.50 1.46
C SER A 190 -18.73 3.25 1.63
N SER A 191 -17.91 2.96 0.63
CA SER A 191 -16.91 1.87 0.71
C SER A 191 -15.87 2.13 1.79
N MET A 192 -15.35 3.36 1.88
CA MET A 192 -14.42 3.77 2.95
C MET A 192 -15.05 3.60 4.34
N LYS A 193 -16.30 4.03 4.52
CA LYS A 193 -17.04 3.88 5.78
C LYS A 193 -17.15 2.42 6.19
N SER A 194 -17.56 1.56 5.25
CA SER A 194 -17.67 0.12 5.50
C SER A 194 -16.31 -0.51 5.84
N GLY A 195 -15.25 -0.13 5.14
CA GLY A 195 -13.88 -0.56 5.43
C GLY A 195 -13.42 -0.14 6.83
N LEU A 196 -13.72 1.09 7.25
CA LEU A 196 -13.40 1.57 8.60
C LEU A 196 -14.20 0.81 9.68
N GLN A 197 -15.48 0.56 9.46
CA GLN A 197 -16.31 -0.21 10.39
C GLN A 197 -15.77 -1.65 10.55
N ASN A 198 -15.41 -2.30 9.45
CA ASN A 198 -14.81 -3.63 9.50
C ASN A 198 -13.47 -3.62 10.24
N ARG A 199 -12.65 -2.60 10.04
CA ARG A 199 -11.37 -2.44 10.73
C ARG A 199 -11.54 -2.24 12.24
N LEU A 200 -12.56 -1.50 12.67
CA LEU A 200 -12.89 -1.35 14.10
C LEU A 200 -13.17 -2.70 14.75
N SER A 201 -13.86 -3.60 14.05
CA SER A 201 -14.19 -4.93 14.56
C SER A 201 -13.02 -5.91 14.50
N SER A 202 -12.23 -5.90 13.41
CA SER A 202 -11.15 -6.86 13.16
C SER A 202 -9.81 -6.47 13.77
N ALA A 203 -9.56 -5.18 14.02
CA ALA A 203 -8.31 -4.63 14.53
C ALA A 203 -8.55 -3.57 15.63
N GLY A 204 -9.42 -3.86 16.57
CA GLY A 204 -9.81 -2.97 17.66
C GLY A 204 -8.62 -2.56 18.54
N ASN A 205 -7.66 -3.46 18.77
CA ASN A 205 -6.42 -3.18 19.49
C ASN A 205 -5.59 -2.07 18.79
N ALA A 206 -5.39 -2.18 17.49
CA ALA A 206 -4.64 -1.17 16.72
C ALA A 206 -5.37 0.18 16.71
N THR A 207 -6.70 0.17 16.64
CA THR A 207 -7.52 1.39 16.72
C THR A 207 -7.42 2.05 18.10
N ALA A 208 -7.44 1.25 19.18
CA ALA A 208 -7.28 1.75 20.54
C ALA A 208 -5.90 2.38 20.75
N VAL A 209 -4.83 1.74 20.26
CA VAL A 209 -3.46 2.29 20.32
C VAL A 209 -3.37 3.61 19.56
N MET A 210 -3.89 3.69 18.31
CA MET A 210 -3.90 4.92 17.54
C MET A 210 -4.67 6.03 18.27
N ARG A 211 -5.80 5.70 18.88
CA ARG A 211 -6.60 6.68 19.62
C ARG A 211 -5.86 7.18 20.87
N ALA A 212 -5.21 6.29 21.60
CA ALA A 212 -4.39 6.67 22.75
C ALA A 212 -3.20 7.54 22.32
N ALA A 213 -2.48 7.17 21.27
CA ALA A 213 -1.34 7.94 20.75
C ALA A 213 -1.74 9.31 20.20
N SER A 214 -2.97 9.49 19.74
CA SER A 214 -3.47 10.79 19.25
C SER A 214 -3.85 11.78 20.37
N TYR A 215 -3.79 11.34 21.62
CA TYR A 215 -4.08 12.19 22.79
C TYR A 215 -2.84 12.92 23.31
N TYR A 216 -1.66 12.36 23.08
CA TYR A 216 -0.36 12.93 23.43
C TYR A 216 0.26 13.60 22.22
#